data_8d8d55373943fc7d8bf5c2c1558b688f
#
_entry.id   8d8d55373943fc7d8bf5c2c1558b688f
#
_cell.length_a   1.000
_cell.length_b   1.000
_cell.length_c   1.000
_cell.angle_alpha   90.00
_cell.angle_beta   90.00
_cell.angle_gamma   90.00
#
_symmetry.space_group_name_H-M   'P 1'
#
loop_
_entity.id
_entity.type
_entity.pdbx_description
1 polymer ?
#
loop_
_entity_poly.entity_id
_entity_poly.type
_entity_poly.pdbx_seq_one_letter_code
_entity_poly.pdbx_strand_id
1 'polypeptide(L)'
;MAKQSGIHQLKGKVRGMSYYRQKGVIDGLARSINQGLSKRVKEDPAYENTRLNSQEFGAAGSFAGAMVRAISDRQRTMLKDFATGALAKVVRDLIIGDTENDWGNRQLVGTDWQEYLMQVTNTYAKNDFAGYVGGVWDTAVSGTTWTPNAELPVGWGSQLAALGASGAEVEMYAYGVQLLDLGGKTLKAISNVSLIGETDVAIGQSGTITEAATAPVGFDGTQAANKLQAVLVVVKPYQTINEKKYIRQELCTFSLFEPQVGA
;
A
#
# COMPACT_ATOMS: atom_id res chain seq x y z
N MET A 1 3.61 -34.76 -4.19
CA MET A 1 3.60 -34.02 -5.48
C MET A 1 4.51 -34.75 -6.46
N ALA A 2 4.04 -34.97 -7.69
CA ALA A 2 4.84 -35.55 -8.75
C ALA A 2 5.61 -34.46 -9.51
N LYS A 3 6.84 -34.77 -9.93
CA LYS A 3 7.65 -33.89 -10.78
C LYS A 3 7.43 -34.22 -12.25
N GLN A 4 7.46 -33.22 -13.11
CA GLN A 4 7.49 -33.40 -14.57
C GLN A 4 8.92 -33.30 -15.04
N SER A 5 9.50 -34.39 -15.50
CA SER A 5 10.81 -34.41 -16.14
C SER A 5 10.62 -34.46 -17.66
N GLY A 6 11.32 -33.60 -18.39
CA GLY A 6 11.28 -33.56 -19.85
C GLY A 6 11.35 -32.15 -20.43
N ILE A 7 11.58 -32.08 -21.74
CA ILE A 7 11.77 -30.83 -22.50
C ILE A 7 10.46 -30.01 -22.54
N HIS A 8 9.31 -30.68 -22.59
CA HIS A 8 8.00 -30.05 -22.59
C HIS A 8 7.28 -30.24 -21.26
N GLN A 9 7.08 -29.15 -20.53
CA GLN A 9 6.34 -29.16 -19.27
C GLN A 9 4.94 -28.62 -19.46
N LEU A 10 3.94 -29.38 -19.02
CA LEU A 10 2.56 -28.98 -19.06
C LEU A 10 2.29 -27.86 -18.06
N LYS A 11 1.35 -26.96 -18.40
CA LYS A 11 0.78 -25.95 -17.50
C LYS A 11 -0.74 -26.03 -17.55
N GLY A 12 -1.39 -25.81 -16.40
CA GLY A 12 -2.84 -25.78 -16.31
C GLY A 12 -3.45 -27.05 -15.76
N LYS A 13 -4.74 -27.28 -16.01
CA LYS A 13 -5.50 -28.41 -15.49
C LYS A 13 -5.83 -29.38 -16.62
N VAL A 14 -5.45 -30.62 -16.48
CA VAL A 14 -5.74 -31.69 -17.47
C VAL A 14 -6.13 -32.97 -16.73
N ARG A 15 -7.28 -33.54 -17.05
CA ARG A 15 -7.75 -34.86 -16.55
C ARG A 15 -7.61 -35.03 -15.03
N GLY A 16 -8.03 -34.06 -14.23
CA GLY A 16 -7.97 -34.13 -12.77
C GLY A 16 -6.60 -33.89 -12.18
N MET A 17 -5.60 -33.48 -12.98
CA MET A 17 -4.28 -33.06 -12.55
C MET A 17 -4.09 -31.56 -12.77
N SER A 18 -3.44 -30.90 -11.82
CA SER A 18 -2.97 -29.50 -11.96
C SER A 18 -1.46 -29.50 -12.15
N TYR A 19 -1.01 -28.89 -13.23
CA TYR A 19 0.39 -28.74 -13.61
C TYR A 19 0.80 -27.30 -13.42
N TYR A 20 1.90 -27.05 -12.68
CA TYR A 20 2.35 -25.69 -12.37
C TYR A 20 3.87 -25.64 -12.19
N ARG A 21 4.43 -24.44 -12.30
CA ARG A 21 5.81 -24.15 -11.96
C ARG A 21 5.86 -23.37 -10.64
N GLN A 22 6.81 -23.69 -9.81
CA GLN A 22 7.10 -22.95 -8.59
C GLN A 22 8.44 -22.21 -8.78
N LYS A 23 8.50 -20.94 -8.34
CA LYS A 23 9.74 -20.13 -8.38
C LYS A 23 10.84 -20.85 -7.60
N GLY A 24 12.02 -20.99 -8.21
CA GLY A 24 13.16 -21.71 -7.62
C GLY A 24 13.16 -23.23 -7.82
N VAL A 25 12.15 -23.79 -8.50
CA VAL A 25 12.10 -25.22 -8.86
C VAL A 25 12.24 -25.36 -10.37
N ILE A 26 13.28 -26.07 -10.81
CA ILE A 26 13.61 -26.24 -12.24
C ILE A 26 12.53 -27.10 -12.93
N ASP A 27 12.08 -28.15 -12.25
CA ASP A 27 11.08 -29.09 -12.78
C ASP A 27 9.65 -28.56 -12.64
N GLY A 28 8.80 -28.87 -13.61
CA GLY A 28 7.36 -28.67 -13.47
C GLY A 28 6.79 -29.60 -12.39
N LEU A 29 5.78 -29.12 -11.68
CA LEU A 29 5.11 -29.87 -10.62
C LEU A 29 3.71 -30.30 -11.08
N ALA A 30 3.27 -31.46 -10.61
CA ALA A 30 1.91 -31.96 -10.83
C ALA A 30 1.29 -32.40 -9.51
N ARG A 31 0.00 -32.09 -9.34
CA ARG A 31 -0.80 -32.60 -8.22
C ARG A 31 -2.18 -33.02 -8.71
N SER A 32 -2.75 -34.04 -8.09
CA SER A 32 -4.17 -34.36 -8.30
C SER A 32 -5.07 -33.23 -7.85
N ILE A 33 -6.11 -32.94 -8.61
CA ILE A 33 -7.16 -32.02 -8.22
C ILE A 33 -8.16 -32.81 -7.37
N ASN A 34 -8.35 -32.40 -6.12
CA ASN A 34 -9.42 -32.97 -5.32
C ASN A 34 -10.76 -32.41 -5.83
N GLN A 35 -11.45 -33.18 -6.66
CA GLN A 35 -12.77 -32.82 -7.17
C GLN A 35 -13.77 -32.79 -6.03
N GLY A 36 -14.43 -31.66 -5.84
CA GLY A 36 -15.39 -31.45 -4.76
C GLY A 36 -14.82 -30.81 -3.49
N LEU A 37 -13.50 -30.64 -3.35
CA LEU A 37 -12.93 -29.94 -2.19
C LEU A 37 -13.50 -28.53 -2.04
N SER A 38 -13.64 -27.80 -3.14
CA SER A 38 -14.21 -26.44 -3.13
C SER A 38 -15.66 -26.42 -2.63
N LYS A 39 -16.46 -27.43 -2.99
CA LYS A 39 -17.84 -27.59 -2.50
C LYS A 39 -17.84 -27.95 -1.01
N ARG A 40 -17.02 -28.90 -0.60
CA ARG A 40 -16.89 -29.31 0.81
C ARG A 40 -16.43 -28.15 1.69
N VAL A 41 -15.41 -27.39 1.27
CA VAL A 41 -14.96 -26.21 2.04
C VAL A 41 -16.08 -25.18 2.21
N LYS A 42 -16.99 -25.05 1.23
CA LYS A 42 -18.11 -24.10 1.31
C LYS A 42 -19.26 -24.58 2.18
N GLU A 43 -19.57 -25.87 2.16
CA GLU A 43 -20.84 -26.43 2.65
C GLU A 43 -20.66 -27.33 3.90
N ASP A 44 -19.51 -28.00 4.04
CA ASP A 44 -19.29 -28.97 5.12
C ASP A 44 -18.93 -28.24 6.42
N PRO A 45 -19.66 -28.47 7.53
CA PRO A 45 -19.41 -27.87 8.85
C PRO A 45 -17.98 -28.10 9.35
N ALA A 46 -17.34 -29.22 9.01
CA ALA A 46 -15.96 -29.50 9.41
C ALA A 46 -14.94 -28.46 8.86
N TYR A 47 -15.32 -27.67 7.88
CA TYR A 47 -14.48 -26.60 7.30
C TYR A 47 -14.87 -25.20 7.77
N GLU A 48 -15.70 -25.05 8.78
CA GLU A 48 -16.12 -23.73 9.29
C GLU A 48 -14.93 -22.87 9.69
N ASN A 49 -14.03 -23.38 10.49
CA ASN A 49 -12.80 -22.67 10.89
C ASN A 49 -11.94 -22.26 9.68
N THR A 50 -11.93 -23.06 8.62
CA THR A 50 -11.22 -22.74 7.38
C THR A 50 -11.87 -21.56 6.67
N ARG A 51 -13.22 -21.49 6.67
CA ARG A 51 -13.97 -20.37 6.08
C ARG A 51 -13.72 -19.07 6.86
N LEU A 52 -13.82 -19.12 8.21
CA LEU A 52 -13.59 -17.96 9.09
C LEU A 52 -12.18 -17.40 8.90
N ASN A 53 -11.16 -18.26 8.95
CA ASN A 53 -9.78 -17.85 8.64
C ASN A 53 -9.63 -17.24 7.25
N SER A 54 -10.33 -17.80 6.25
CA SER A 54 -10.25 -17.29 4.87
C SER A 54 -10.91 -15.93 4.71
N GLN A 55 -11.95 -15.63 5.51
CA GLN A 55 -12.60 -14.32 5.54
C GLN A 55 -11.65 -13.26 6.08
N GLU A 56 -11.05 -13.48 7.25
CA GLU A 56 -10.09 -12.55 7.85
C GLU A 56 -8.85 -12.36 6.96
N PHE A 57 -8.33 -13.44 6.37
CA PHE A 57 -7.21 -13.35 5.44
C PHE A 57 -7.57 -12.58 4.17
N GLY A 58 -8.81 -12.78 3.69
CA GLY A 58 -9.35 -12.07 2.54
C GLY A 58 -9.51 -10.58 2.81
N ALA A 59 -9.99 -10.20 3.99
CA ALA A 59 -10.10 -8.82 4.44
C ALA A 59 -8.72 -8.15 4.52
N ALA A 60 -7.77 -8.79 5.21
CA ALA A 60 -6.40 -8.30 5.33
C ALA A 60 -5.70 -8.13 3.97
N GLY A 61 -5.83 -9.14 3.09
CA GLY A 61 -5.26 -9.09 1.74
C GLY A 61 -5.91 -8.01 0.86
N SER A 62 -7.22 -7.79 1.01
CA SER A 62 -7.95 -6.74 0.31
C SER A 62 -7.46 -5.35 0.75
N PHE A 63 -7.32 -5.13 2.06
CA PHE A 63 -6.86 -3.86 2.63
C PHE A 63 -5.42 -3.55 2.21
N ALA A 64 -4.50 -4.47 2.45
CA ALA A 64 -3.10 -4.31 2.05
C ALA A 64 -2.95 -4.11 0.53
N GLY A 65 -3.72 -4.85 -0.26
CA GLY A 65 -3.75 -4.70 -1.72
C GLY A 65 -4.29 -3.34 -2.17
N ALA A 66 -5.27 -2.77 -1.48
CA ALA A 66 -5.77 -1.42 -1.75
C ALA A 66 -4.73 -0.36 -1.40
N MET A 67 -4.06 -0.49 -0.25
CA MET A 67 -2.95 0.39 0.16
C MET A 67 -1.84 0.41 -0.88
N VAL A 68 -1.33 -0.76 -1.24
CA VAL A 68 -0.21 -0.88 -2.19
C VAL A 68 -0.59 -0.36 -3.58
N ARG A 69 -1.78 -0.65 -4.08
CA ARG A 69 -2.23 -0.13 -5.37
C ARG A 69 -2.30 1.39 -5.38
N ALA A 70 -2.87 1.99 -4.34
CA ALA A 70 -2.99 3.43 -4.24
C ALA A 70 -1.63 4.15 -4.27
N ILE A 71 -0.61 3.56 -3.63
CA ILE A 71 0.77 4.07 -3.66
C ILE A 71 1.43 3.77 -5.03
N SER A 72 1.33 2.53 -5.51
CA SER A 72 2.03 2.08 -6.72
C SER A 72 1.48 2.68 -8.02
N ASP A 73 0.21 3.10 -8.05
CA ASP A 73 -0.36 3.80 -9.20
C ASP A 73 0.33 5.15 -9.46
N ARG A 74 1.02 5.71 -8.46
CA ARG A 74 1.80 6.94 -8.60
C ARG A 74 3.19 6.67 -9.20
N GLN A 75 3.86 5.63 -8.68
CA GLN A 75 5.14 5.16 -9.22
C GLN A 75 5.32 3.66 -8.89
N ARG A 76 5.23 2.79 -9.88
CA ARG A 76 5.26 1.32 -9.71
C ARG A 76 6.50 0.78 -9.01
N THR A 77 7.58 1.54 -9.00
CA THR A 77 8.88 1.10 -8.46
C THR A 77 9.14 1.50 -7.01
N MET A 78 8.26 2.28 -6.38
CA MET A 78 8.51 2.83 -5.03
C MET A 78 8.45 1.79 -3.90
N LEU A 79 7.70 0.70 -4.08
CA LEU A 79 7.53 -0.34 -3.07
C LEU A 79 8.39 -1.56 -3.34
N LYS A 80 8.86 -2.20 -2.27
CA LYS A 80 9.51 -3.52 -2.34
C LYS A 80 8.54 -4.58 -2.86
N ASP A 81 9.01 -5.51 -3.68
CA ASP A 81 8.18 -6.51 -4.37
C ASP A 81 7.33 -7.38 -3.43
N PHE A 82 7.79 -7.60 -2.19
CA PHE A 82 7.09 -8.39 -1.18
C PHE A 82 6.14 -7.56 -0.29
N ALA A 83 6.07 -6.23 -0.47
CA ALA A 83 5.33 -5.32 0.41
C ALA A 83 3.86 -5.72 0.60
N THR A 84 3.15 -6.10 -0.46
CA THR A 84 1.74 -6.50 -0.35
C THR A 84 1.53 -7.70 0.57
N GLY A 85 2.37 -8.73 0.46
CA GLY A 85 2.26 -9.92 1.30
C GLY A 85 2.63 -9.65 2.76
N ALA A 86 3.66 -8.82 2.98
CA ALA A 86 4.08 -8.42 4.30
C ALA A 86 3.03 -7.54 5.00
N LEU A 87 2.47 -6.54 4.31
CA LEU A 87 1.38 -5.72 4.82
C LEU A 87 0.11 -6.53 5.10
N ALA A 88 -0.24 -7.49 4.24
CA ALA A 88 -1.38 -8.37 4.49
C ALA A 88 -1.22 -9.18 5.79
N LYS A 89 0.01 -9.60 6.13
CA LYS A 89 0.29 -10.24 7.41
C LYS A 89 0.08 -9.27 8.57
N VAL A 90 0.62 -8.06 8.49
CA VAL A 90 0.47 -7.03 9.54
C VAL A 90 -1.00 -6.69 9.76
N VAL A 91 -1.75 -6.43 8.69
CA VAL A 91 -3.19 -6.12 8.78
C VAL A 91 -3.97 -7.31 9.38
N ARG A 92 -3.60 -8.55 9.04
CA ARG A 92 -4.21 -9.72 9.65
C ARG A 92 -3.94 -9.82 11.15
N ASP A 93 -2.71 -9.55 11.56
CA ASP A 93 -2.34 -9.58 12.98
C ASP A 93 -3.10 -8.49 13.76
N LEU A 94 -3.33 -7.31 13.17
CA LEU A 94 -4.19 -6.26 13.73
C LEU A 94 -5.66 -6.68 13.82
N ILE A 95 -6.22 -7.31 12.78
CA ILE A 95 -7.59 -7.84 12.79
C ILE A 95 -7.77 -8.90 13.87
N ILE A 96 -6.79 -9.79 14.08
CA ILE A 96 -6.83 -10.81 15.14
C ILE A 96 -6.86 -10.19 16.54
N GLY A 97 -6.31 -8.99 16.71
CA GLY A 97 -6.36 -8.23 17.97
C GLY A 97 -7.76 -7.77 18.36
N ASP A 98 -8.74 -7.80 17.47
CA ASP A 98 -10.13 -7.49 17.78
C ASP A 98 -10.73 -8.58 18.70
N THR A 99 -11.11 -8.16 19.90
CA THR A 99 -11.74 -9.01 20.92
C THR A 99 -13.24 -8.76 21.06
N GLU A 100 -13.79 -7.80 20.32
CA GLU A 100 -15.21 -7.42 20.40
C GLU A 100 -16.07 -8.20 19.40
N ASN A 101 -15.50 -8.57 18.27
CA ASN A 101 -16.20 -9.29 17.20
C ASN A 101 -15.83 -10.78 17.17
N ASP A 102 -16.78 -11.60 16.75
CA ASP A 102 -16.58 -13.03 16.57
C ASP A 102 -15.57 -13.36 15.48
N TRP A 103 -14.90 -14.49 15.63
CA TRP A 103 -13.98 -15.01 14.65
C TRP A 103 -14.60 -15.11 13.26
N GLY A 104 -13.91 -14.59 12.27
CA GLY A 104 -14.36 -14.45 10.87
C GLY A 104 -15.02 -13.10 10.57
N ASN A 105 -15.47 -12.36 11.62
CA ASN A 105 -16.07 -11.04 11.51
C ASN A 105 -15.23 -9.95 12.15
N ARG A 106 -14.01 -10.29 12.59
CA ARG A 106 -13.09 -9.34 13.22
C ARG A 106 -12.70 -8.22 12.27
N GLN A 107 -12.50 -7.05 12.83
CA GLN A 107 -12.29 -5.80 12.13
C GLN A 107 -11.03 -5.08 12.63
N LEU A 108 -10.67 -4.00 11.97
CA LEU A 108 -9.67 -3.06 12.46
C LEU A 108 -10.37 -2.09 13.42
N VAL A 109 -10.19 -2.29 14.72
CA VAL A 109 -10.84 -1.53 15.78
C VAL A 109 -9.84 -0.62 16.50
N GLY A 110 -10.34 0.49 17.11
CA GLY A 110 -9.49 1.50 17.74
C GLY A 110 -8.84 2.43 16.70
N THR A 111 -7.90 3.24 17.15
CA THR A 111 -7.20 4.25 16.33
C THR A 111 -5.68 4.10 16.32
N ASP A 112 -5.11 3.33 17.22
CA ASP A 112 -3.63 3.22 17.36
C ASP A 112 -3.00 2.41 16.22
N TRP A 113 -3.79 1.56 15.54
CA TRP A 113 -3.30 0.75 14.44
C TRP A 113 -2.98 1.56 13.19
N GLN A 114 -3.59 2.74 13.00
CA GLN A 114 -3.38 3.58 11.83
C GLN A 114 -1.94 4.09 11.78
N GLU A 115 -1.48 4.71 12.87
CA GLU A 115 -0.11 5.20 12.98
C GLU A 115 0.90 4.06 12.79
N TYR A 116 0.70 2.95 13.50
CA TYR A 116 1.56 1.77 13.38
C TYR A 116 1.62 1.27 11.92
N LEU A 117 0.47 1.17 11.25
CA LEU A 117 0.41 0.68 9.87
C LEU A 117 1.08 1.64 8.88
N MET A 118 0.97 2.96 9.09
CA MET A 118 1.70 3.96 8.31
C MET A 118 3.21 3.81 8.49
N GLN A 119 3.68 3.72 9.72
CA GLN A 119 5.10 3.53 10.02
C GLN A 119 5.65 2.26 9.37
N VAL A 120 4.95 1.12 9.52
CA VAL A 120 5.34 -0.14 8.90
C VAL A 120 5.33 -0.02 7.37
N THR A 121 4.34 0.65 6.77
CA THR A 121 4.26 0.84 5.32
C THR A 121 5.45 1.63 4.79
N ASN A 122 5.87 2.67 5.50
CA ASN A 122 7.04 3.47 5.15
C ASN A 122 8.32 2.63 5.10
N THR A 123 8.46 1.60 5.94
CA THR A 123 9.64 0.70 5.89
C THR A 123 9.70 -0.15 4.62
N TYR A 124 8.61 -0.27 3.89
CA TYR A 124 8.55 -0.98 2.60
C TYR A 124 8.84 -0.09 1.39
N ALA A 125 9.12 1.19 1.57
CA ALA A 125 9.69 2.01 0.53
C ALA A 125 11.04 1.43 0.06
N LYS A 126 11.31 1.48 -1.24
CA LYS A 126 12.59 1.02 -1.79
C LYS A 126 13.74 1.93 -1.41
N ASN A 127 13.48 3.22 -1.36
CA ASN A 127 14.46 4.24 -1.06
C ASN A 127 14.10 4.94 0.25
N ASP A 128 15.10 5.38 0.97
CA ASP A 128 14.93 6.08 2.23
C ASP A 128 14.40 7.50 1.99
N PHE A 129 13.15 7.73 2.40
CA PHE A 129 12.52 9.03 2.28
C PHE A 129 13.22 10.07 3.16
N ALA A 130 13.49 9.73 4.41
CA ALA A 130 14.10 10.66 5.36
C ALA A 130 15.52 11.08 4.96
N GLY A 131 16.27 10.14 4.36
CA GLY A 131 17.62 10.44 3.85
C GLY A 131 17.61 11.28 2.57
N TYR A 132 16.53 11.23 1.79
CA TYR A 132 16.42 12.01 0.55
C TYR A 132 15.89 13.41 0.79
N VAL A 133 14.89 13.52 1.63
CA VAL A 133 14.08 14.73 1.77
C VAL A 133 13.98 15.10 3.25
N GLY A 134 14.81 15.98 3.71
CA GLY A 134 14.61 16.65 4.99
C GLY A 134 13.47 17.67 4.87
N GLY A 135 12.83 18.04 5.99
CA GLY A 135 11.83 19.08 5.99
C GLY A 135 10.62 18.79 6.86
N VAL A 136 9.66 19.69 6.82
CA VAL A 136 8.36 19.56 7.51
C VAL A 136 7.35 19.02 6.51
N TRP A 137 6.61 18.00 6.92
CA TRP A 137 5.55 17.37 6.14
C TRP A 137 4.32 17.25 7.00
N ASP A 138 3.45 18.24 6.89
CA ASP A 138 2.27 18.36 7.73
C ASP A 138 1.05 18.75 6.90
N THR A 139 -0.14 18.52 7.41
CA THR A 139 -1.38 18.90 6.73
C THR A 139 -2.44 19.19 7.77
N ALA A 140 -2.88 20.42 7.84
CA ALA A 140 -4.03 20.81 8.63
C ALA A 140 -5.31 20.42 7.89
N VAL A 141 -6.25 19.79 8.60
CA VAL A 141 -7.53 19.33 8.05
C VAL A 141 -8.68 20.03 8.74
N SER A 142 -9.56 20.66 7.96
CA SER A 142 -10.82 21.24 8.41
C SER A 142 -11.95 20.75 7.51
N GLY A 143 -12.70 19.77 7.98
CA GLY A 143 -13.71 19.08 7.17
C GLY A 143 -13.08 18.42 5.94
N THR A 144 -13.54 18.80 4.74
CA THR A 144 -12.97 18.31 3.47
C THR A 144 -11.83 19.18 2.92
N THR A 145 -11.47 20.26 3.61
CA THR A 145 -10.38 21.14 3.19
C THR A 145 -9.08 20.66 3.84
N TRP A 146 -8.12 20.33 3.03
CA TRP A 146 -6.78 19.91 3.45
C TRP A 146 -5.77 20.97 3.04
N THR A 147 -5.08 21.54 4.01
CA THR A 147 -4.05 22.57 3.78
C THR A 147 -2.68 21.97 4.06
N PRO A 148 -1.94 21.56 3.03
CA PRO A 148 -0.58 21.09 3.21
C PRO A 148 0.31 22.22 3.76
N ASN A 149 1.18 21.85 4.68
CA ASN A 149 2.26 22.69 5.19
C ASN A 149 3.56 21.91 5.01
N ALA A 150 4.11 21.97 3.81
CA ALA A 150 5.34 21.27 3.48
C ALA A 150 6.44 22.27 3.17
N GLU A 151 7.56 22.12 3.84
CA GLU A 151 8.75 22.94 3.63
C GLU A 151 9.97 22.07 3.36
N LEU A 152 10.58 22.28 2.20
CA LEU A 152 11.88 21.75 1.87
C LEU A 152 12.95 22.78 2.25
N PRO A 153 13.86 22.47 3.18
CA PRO A 153 14.90 23.40 3.59
C PRO A 153 15.94 23.62 2.50
N VAL A 154 16.65 24.73 2.55
CA VAL A 154 17.86 24.95 1.74
C VAL A 154 18.86 23.83 2.04
N GLY A 155 19.37 23.17 1.00
CA GLY A 155 20.34 22.08 1.14
C GLY A 155 19.72 20.67 1.20
N TRP A 156 18.39 20.55 1.07
CA TRP A 156 17.76 19.23 0.90
C TRP A 156 18.33 18.46 -0.29
N GLY A 157 18.17 17.16 -0.29
CA GLY A 157 18.47 16.32 -1.43
C GLY A 157 19.96 16.08 -1.72
N SER A 158 20.84 16.29 -0.75
CA SER A 158 22.28 16.05 -0.93
C SER A 158 22.61 14.61 -1.37
N GLN A 159 21.88 13.62 -0.87
CA GLN A 159 22.02 12.23 -1.31
C GLN A 159 21.52 12.03 -2.77
N LEU A 160 20.43 12.70 -3.16
CA LEU A 160 19.92 12.67 -4.52
C LEU A 160 20.89 13.32 -5.50
N ALA A 161 21.57 14.42 -5.10
CA ALA A 161 22.64 15.04 -5.89
C ALA A 161 23.78 14.05 -6.13
N ALA A 162 24.22 13.35 -5.09
CA ALA A 162 25.26 12.32 -5.24
C ALA A 162 24.87 11.19 -6.18
N LEU A 163 23.57 10.93 -6.36
CA LEU A 163 23.03 9.97 -7.31
C LEU A 163 22.73 10.57 -8.70
N GLY A 164 23.11 11.82 -8.93
CA GLY A 164 23.00 12.52 -10.22
C GLY A 164 21.63 13.13 -10.50
N ALA A 165 20.77 13.31 -9.50
CA ALA A 165 19.54 14.05 -9.66
C ALA A 165 19.81 15.57 -9.67
N SER A 166 19.03 16.32 -10.44
CA SER A 166 19.09 17.79 -10.55
C SER A 166 18.02 18.46 -9.68
N GLY A 167 16.92 17.77 -9.41
CA GLY A 167 15.78 18.23 -8.64
C GLY A 167 14.80 17.12 -8.39
N ALA A 168 13.64 17.45 -7.80
CA ALA A 168 12.52 16.54 -7.70
C ALA A 168 11.18 17.26 -7.83
N GLU A 169 10.23 16.55 -8.42
CA GLU A 169 8.81 16.84 -8.29
C GLU A 169 8.35 16.22 -6.96
N VAL A 170 7.73 17.01 -6.11
CA VAL A 170 7.17 16.57 -4.83
C VAL A 170 5.67 16.76 -4.88
N GLU A 171 4.94 15.69 -4.64
CA GLU A 171 3.49 15.67 -4.66
C GLU A 171 2.96 15.23 -3.28
N MET A 172 1.93 15.89 -2.81
CA MET A 172 1.20 15.53 -1.61
C MET A 172 -0.23 15.12 -1.97
N TYR A 173 -0.68 14.05 -1.36
CA TYR A 173 -2.01 13.48 -1.62
C TYR A 173 -2.76 13.25 -0.32
N ALA A 174 -4.06 13.55 -0.32
CA ALA A 174 -4.99 12.95 0.61
C ALA A 174 -5.13 11.47 0.26
N TYR A 175 -4.77 10.61 1.17
CA TYR A 175 -4.71 9.16 0.98
C TYR A 175 -5.66 8.48 1.97
N GLY A 176 -6.49 7.59 1.48
CA GLY A 176 -7.39 6.85 2.34
C GLY A 176 -7.64 5.43 1.86
N VAL A 177 -7.76 4.52 2.80
CA VAL A 177 -8.17 3.13 2.56
C VAL A 177 -9.23 2.76 3.58
N GLN A 178 -10.33 2.21 3.11
CA GLN A 178 -11.44 1.78 3.96
C GLN A 178 -11.80 0.32 3.65
N LEU A 179 -12.02 -0.46 4.70
CA LEU A 179 -12.56 -1.79 4.62
C LEU A 179 -14.09 -1.71 4.70
N LEU A 180 -14.77 -2.16 3.66
CA LEU A 180 -16.23 -2.12 3.55
C LEU A 180 -16.83 -3.44 4.00
N ASP A 181 -17.82 -3.39 4.87
CA ASP A 181 -18.70 -4.53 5.14
C ASP A 181 -19.72 -4.67 4.00
N LEU A 182 -19.77 -5.84 3.40
CA LEU A 182 -20.69 -6.17 2.31
C LEU A 182 -21.87 -7.04 2.76
N GLY A 183 -22.24 -6.95 4.02
CA GLY A 183 -23.40 -7.66 4.56
C GLY A 183 -23.20 -9.19 4.58
N GLY A 184 -22.17 -9.65 5.27
CA GLY A 184 -21.84 -11.08 5.45
C GLY A 184 -21.12 -11.71 4.25
N LYS A 185 -20.70 -10.91 3.26
CA LYS A 185 -19.78 -11.32 2.20
C LYS A 185 -18.35 -10.91 2.58
N THR A 186 -17.38 -11.47 1.86
CA THR A 186 -15.97 -11.11 2.04
C THR A 186 -15.78 -9.60 2.02
N LEU A 187 -15.23 -9.04 3.09
CA LEU A 187 -14.90 -7.62 3.20
C LEU A 187 -14.01 -7.19 2.04
N LYS A 188 -14.30 -6.05 1.45
CA LYS A 188 -13.49 -5.45 0.38
C LYS A 188 -12.97 -4.11 0.83
N ALA A 189 -11.72 -3.83 0.51
CA ALA A 189 -11.15 -2.52 0.70
C ALA A 189 -11.23 -1.70 -0.58
N ILE A 190 -11.56 -0.42 -0.39
CA ILE A 190 -11.43 0.63 -1.41
C ILE A 190 -10.34 1.60 -0.99
N SER A 191 -9.67 2.17 -1.96
CA SER A 191 -8.71 3.26 -1.74
C SER A 191 -9.10 4.47 -2.56
N ASN A 192 -8.94 5.65 -1.97
CA ASN A 192 -9.10 6.94 -2.64
C ASN A 192 -7.84 7.77 -2.41
N VAL A 193 -7.38 8.42 -3.47
CA VAL A 193 -6.19 9.26 -3.44
C VAL A 193 -6.44 10.49 -4.28
N SER A 194 -6.28 11.68 -3.70
CA SER A 194 -6.46 12.96 -4.37
C SER A 194 -5.23 13.84 -4.16
N LEU A 195 -4.74 14.46 -5.22
CA LEU A 195 -3.65 15.43 -5.13
C LEU A 195 -4.14 16.64 -4.32
N ILE A 196 -3.37 17.04 -3.32
CA ILE A 196 -3.65 18.21 -2.47
C ILE A 196 -2.59 19.29 -2.61
N GLY A 197 -1.46 18.99 -3.23
CA GLY A 197 -0.43 19.97 -3.51
C GLY A 197 0.76 19.37 -4.23
N GLU A 198 1.49 20.20 -4.95
CA GLU A 198 2.72 19.79 -5.66
C GLU A 198 3.71 20.94 -5.72
N THR A 199 4.98 20.62 -5.81
CA THR A 199 6.05 21.58 -6.07
C THR A 199 7.16 20.91 -6.87
N ASP A 200 7.89 21.72 -7.64
CA ASP A 200 9.06 21.31 -8.39
C ASP A 200 10.27 22.09 -7.90
N VAL A 201 11.21 21.40 -7.29
CA VAL A 201 12.33 22.04 -6.59
C VAL A 201 13.66 21.48 -7.05
N ALA A 202 14.56 22.38 -7.48
CA ALA A 202 15.93 22.00 -7.74
C ALA A 202 16.64 21.63 -6.43
N ILE A 203 17.55 20.67 -6.48
CA ILE A 203 18.32 20.27 -5.29
C ILE A 203 19.09 21.45 -4.73
N GLY A 204 19.01 21.61 -3.40
CA GLY A 204 19.64 22.71 -2.68
C GLY A 204 18.85 24.03 -2.68
N GLN A 205 17.72 24.11 -3.38
CA GLN A 205 16.78 25.22 -3.29
C GLN A 205 15.69 24.91 -2.26
N SER A 206 15.12 25.93 -1.63
CA SER A 206 13.93 25.75 -0.79
C SER A 206 12.68 25.59 -1.66
N GLY A 207 11.69 24.86 -1.15
CA GLY A 207 10.38 24.70 -1.78
C GLY A 207 9.28 24.63 -0.74
N THR A 208 8.08 25.06 -1.09
CA THR A 208 6.91 25.02 -0.19
C THR A 208 5.68 24.50 -0.93
N ILE A 209 4.78 23.84 -0.20
CA ILE A 209 3.43 23.47 -0.63
C ILE A 209 2.49 23.94 0.47
N THR A 210 1.69 24.96 0.20
CA THR A 210 0.82 25.59 1.21
C THR A 210 -0.60 25.85 0.71
N GLU A 211 -0.91 25.52 -0.54
CA GLU A 211 -2.23 25.78 -1.12
C GLU A 211 -3.26 24.77 -0.60
N ALA A 212 -4.38 25.28 -0.09
CA ALA A 212 -5.48 24.47 0.36
C ALA A 212 -6.16 23.74 -0.80
N ALA A 213 -6.46 22.47 -0.62
CA ALA A 213 -7.17 21.65 -1.60
C ALA A 213 -8.37 20.94 -0.97
N THR A 214 -9.36 20.59 -1.79
CA THR A 214 -10.51 19.82 -1.33
C THR A 214 -10.22 18.33 -1.49
N ALA A 215 -10.24 17.59 -0.38
CA ALA A 215 -10.11 16.15 -0.40
C ALA A 215 -11.41 15.47 -0.89
N PRO A 216 -11.37 14.22 -1.34
CA PRO A 216 -12.55 13.46 -1.71
C PRO A 216 -13.55 13.35 -0.55
N VAL A 217 -14.83 13.18 -0.88
CA VAL A 217 -15.88 12.95 0.11
C VAL A 217 -15.53 11.80 1.04
N GLY A 218 -15.67 11.99 2.34
CA GLY A 218 -15.32 11.03 3.38
C GLY A 218 -13.86 11.11 3.86
N PHE A 219 -13.07 12.08 3.36
CA PHE A 219 -11.73 12.39 3.83
C PHE A 219 -11.76 13.65 4.68
N ASP A 220 -12.04 13.47 5.95
CA ASP A 220 -12.12 14.53 6.98
C ASP A 220 -10.94 14.52 7.96
N GLY A 221 -9.93 13.68 7.69
CA GLY A 221 -8.77 13.48 8.57
C GLY A 221 -9.07 12.62 9.79
N THR A 222 -10.33 12.36 10.11
CA THR A 222 -10.72 11.62 11.31
C THR A 222 -10.48 10.13 11.12
N GLN A 223 -9.64 9.55 11.96
CA GLN A 223 -9.42 8.11 12.00
C GLN A 223 -10.64 7.41 12.60
N ALA A 224 -10.99 6.26 12.03
CA ALA A 224 -12.13 5.47 12.49
C ALA A 224 -11.83 3.97 12.32
N ALA A 225 -12.65 3.12 12.92
CA ALA A 225 -12.59 1.69 12.69
C ALA A 225 -12.65 1.38 11.18
N ASN A 226 -11.87 0.42 10.74
CA ASN A 226 -11.78 0.00 9.33
C ASN A 226 -11.36 1.09 8.31
N LYS A 227 -10.93 2.26 8.77
CA LYS A 227 -10.57 3.39 7.91
C LYS A 227 -9.18 3.91 8.27
N LEU A 228 -8.31 3.99 7.28
CA LEU A 228 -7.01 4.66 7.36
C LEU A 228 -7.09 5.93 6.53
N GLN A 229 -6.73 7.06 7.12
CA GLN A 229 -6.50 8.31 6.41
C GLN A 229 -5.09 8.80 6.67
N ALA A 230 -4.41 9.25 5.64
CA ALA A 230 -3.03 9.68 5.70
C ALA A 230 -2.74 10.77 4.67
N VAL A 231 -1.65 11.48 4.87
CA VAL A 231 -1.00 12.27 3.84
C VAL A 231 0.05 11.39 3.17
N LEU A 232 -0.11 11.13 1.89
CA LEU A 232 0.91 10.46 1.09
C LEU A 232 1.77 11.51 0.41
N VAL A 233 3.04 11.55 0.75
CA VAL A 233 4.05 12.37 0.07
C VAL A 233 4.84 11.48 -0.89
N VAL A 234 4.93 11.91 -2.14
CA VAL A 234 5.68 11.23 -3.20
C VAL A 234 6.78 12.15 -3.71
N VAL A 235 7.99 11.64 -3.76
CA VAL A 235 9.16 12.36 -4.28
C VAL A 235 9.64 11.65 -5.54
N LYS A 236 9.67 12.40 -6.65
CA LYS A 236 10.07 11.93 -7.98
C LYS A 236 11.33 12.67 -8.42
N PRO A 237 12.52 12.18 -8.06
CA PRO A 237 13.76 12.82 -8.49
C PRO A 237 13.89 12.80 -10.02
N TYR A 238 14.42 13.86 -10.57
CA TYR A 238 14.70 13.96 -12.00
C TYR A 238 16.13 14.41 -12.28
N GLN A 239 16.60 14.11 -13.49
CA GLN A 239 17.82 14.64 -14.06
C GLN A 239 17.45 15.55 -15.23
N THR A 240 18.06 16.73 -15.31
CA THR A 240 17.91 17.62 -16.44
C THR A 240 19.02 17.38 -17.45
N ILE A 241 18.65 17.01 -18.67
CA ILE A 241 19.58 16.80 -19.79
C ILE A 241 19.05 17.60 -20.97
N ASN A 242 19.86 18.51 -21.51
CA ASN A 242 19.47 19.39 -22.64
C ASN A 242 18.11 20.08 -22.36
N GLU A 243 17.96 20.68 -21.19
CA GLU A 243 16.76 21.40 -20.73
C GLU A 243 15.50 20.52 -20.57
N LYS A 244 15.60 19.20 -20.75
CA LYS A 244 14.50 18.27 -20.54
C LYS A 244 14.66 17.52 -19.23
N LYS A 245 13.55 17.36 -18.51
CA LYS A 245 13.48 16.59 -17.27
C LYS A 245 13.22 15.13 -17.57
N TYR A 246 13.98 14.26 -16.93
CA TYR A 246 13.83 12.81 -16.98
C TYR A 246 13.69 12.28 -15.57
N ILE A 247 12.49 11.80 -15.24
CA ILE A 247 12.23 11.21 -13.93
C ILE A 247 13.08 9.95 -13.71
N ARG A 248 13.81 9.93 -12.63
CA ARG A 248 14.65 8.82 -12.17
C ARG A 248 13.78 7.85 -11.36
N GLN A 249 13.02 7.00 -12.06
CA GLN A 249 12.05 6.09 -11.43
C GLN A 249 12.64 5.20 -10.34
N GLU A 250 13.90 4.80 -10.50
CA GLU A 250 14.65 4.00 -9.53
C GLU A 250 14.94 4.72 -8.22
N LEU A 251 14.89 6.05 -8.23
CA LEU A 251 15.12 6.92 -7.07
C LEU A 251 13.81 7.42 -6.43
N CYS A 252 12.64 7.16 -7.03
CA CYS A 252 11.37 7.59 -6.46
C CYS A 252 11.15 6.96 -5.09
N THR A 253 10.60 7.75 -4.17
CA THR A 253 10.26 7.32 -2.80
C THR A 253 8.95 7.94 -2.34
N PHE A 254 8.43 7.44 -1.24
CA PHE A 254 7.21 7.95 -0.61
C PHE A 254 7.30 7.84 0.91
N SER A 255 6.42 8.60 1.57
CA SER A 255 6.12 8.40 3.00
C SER A 255 4.64 8.69 3.27
N LEU A 256 4.09 8.03 4.28
CA LEU A 256 2.75 8.28 4.82
C LEU A 256 2.89 9.00 6.15
N PHE A 257 2.11 10.05 6.35
CA PHE A 257 2.05 10.86 7.55
C PHE A 257 0.62 10.96 8.05
N GLU A 258 0.45 11.13 9.36
CA GLU A 258 -0.84 11.39 9.94
C GLU A 258 -1.31 12.82 9.63
N PRO A 259 -2.57 13.02 9.16
CA PRO A 259 -3.13 14.35 8.97
C PRO A 259 -3.43 14.98 10.32
N GLN A 260 -3.12 16.27 10.49
CA GLN A 260 -3.48 17.00 11.71
C GLN A 260 -4.91 17.54 11.57
N VAL A 261 -5.83 16.98 12.33
CA VAL A 261 -7.20 17.47 12.41
C VAL A 261 -7.20 18.67 13.34
N GLY A 262 -7.57 19.84 12.81
CA GLY A 262 -7.71 21.04 13.63
C GLY A 262 -8.76 20.85 14.71
N ALA A 263 -8.42 21.28 15.94
CA ALA A 263 -9.32 21.28 17.08
C ALA A 263 -10.48 22.28 16.90
#